data_daea0f1100c6af97875440f29979a214
#
_entry.id   daea0f1100c6af97875440f29979a214
#
_cell.length_a   1.000
_cell.length_b   1.000
_cell.length_c   1.000
_cell.angle_alpha   90.00
_cell.angle_beta   90.00
_cell.angle_gamma   90.00
#
_symmetry.space_group_name_H-M   'P 1'
#
loop_
_entity.id
_entity.type
_entity.pdbx_description
1 polymer ?
#
loop_
_entity_poly.entity_id
_entity_poly.type
_entity_poly.pdbx_seq_one_letter_code
_entity_poly.pdbx_strand_id
1 'polypeptide(L)'
;MMRRPVLVTVLAAMLSVSAMGAEAPKLLIWINGDKGYDGLQKVGDAFTAVSGVKVVVQHPEGATDKFQAAAAAGKGPDIFCWPHDRTGEWARSGLLVPIHPPKRVRDEIDESAWKAFTYKGKVWGYPLSIEAVGLVVNRDLVKTVPTTFDEVIALDKELMKQGKKALLWDYNKSFFTWPILAGAGGEVFGRSTNGELDPSVVGVNSPGAVAGAAMLSKLIEGGTMPRGARYAEMEAGFARGEIAMMITGPWAWDNARKAKINFSVAPVPAVIPGKPSKSFVGVLGCMIAAPSKAKDIAREFIENHLLRVDSLKMISANVPLGTPANKAYFAELAGDGNIRATMENARMGEPLPNIPELGKFFPAMDAALEAISQGRQTPKEALDGAAARMLVK
;
A
#
# COMPACT_ATOMS: atom_id res chain seq x y z
N MET A 1 -40.53 62.44 66.05
CA MET A 1 -40.30 61.03 65.90
C MET A 1 -40.02 60.75 64.42
N MET A 2 -38.75 60.69 64.03
CA MET A 2 -38.29 60.48 62.62
C MET A 2 -37.97 59.01 62.41
N ARG A 3 -38.64 58.32 61.48
CA ARG A 3 -38.31 56.98 61.05
C ARG A 3 -37.29 57.03 59.89
N ARG A 4 -36.13 56.46 60.11
CA ARG A 4 -35.08 56.26 59.03
C ARG A 4 -35.46 55.08 58.20
N PRO A 5 -35.30 55.12 56.83
CA PRO A 5 -35.42 53.96 55.98
C PRO A 5 -34.09 53.14 55.98
N VAL A 6 -34.22 51.84 56.13
CA VAL A 6 -33.10 50.85 55.95
C VAL A 6 -32.93 50.57 54.47
N LEU A 7 -31.75 50.90 53.95
CA LEU A 7 -31.35 50.61 52.59
C LEU A 7 -30.85 49.18 52.55
N VAL A 8 -31.57 48.29 51.88
CA VAL A 8 -31.12 46.88 51.60
C VAL A 8 -30.34 46.89 50.31
N THR A 9 -29.00 46.73 50.37
CA THR A 9 -28.13 46.56 49.22
C THR A 9 -28.12 45.10 48.85
N VAL A 10 -28.76 44.76 47.73
CA VAL A 10 -28.68 43.40 47.12
C VAL A 10 -27.40 43.31 46.29
N LEU A 11 -26.41 42.54 46.78
CA LEU A 11 -25.17 42.25 46.11
C LEU A 11 -25.44 41.15 45.09
N ALA A 12 -25.58 41.50 43.79
CA ALA A 12 -25.67 40.53 42.68
C ALA A 12 -24.28 39.96 42.43
N ALA A 13 -24.01 38.76 42.91
CA ALA A 13 -22.82 37.99 42.55
C ALA A 13 -22.99 37.46 41.12
N MET A 14 -22.35 38.11 40.14
CA MET A 14 -22.18 37.54 38.80
C MET A 14 -21.20 36.37 38.89
N LEU A 15 -21.73 35.17 38.86
CA LEU A 15 -20.97 33.95 38.58
C LEU A 15 -20.55 33.97 37.10
N SER A 16 -19.35 34.46 36.83
CA SER A 16 -18.66 34.28 35.55
C SER A 16 -18.26 32.81 35.45
N VAL A 17 -19.11 32.02 34.84
CA VAL A 17 -18.70 30.67 34.37
C VAL A 17 -17.71 30.90 33.26
N SER A 18 -16.41 30.81 33.58
CA SER A 18 -15.35 30.67 32.59
C SER A 18 -15.62 29.38 31.85
N ALA A 19 -16.20 29.48 30.65
CA ALA A 19 -16.17 28.38 29.70
C ALA A 19 -14.68 28.11 29.40
N MET A 20 -14.09 27.13 30.08
CA MET A 20 -12.84 26.52 29.62
C MET A 20 -13.10 26.08 28.19
N GLY A 21 -12.51 26.82 27.24
CA GLY A 21 -12.63 26.52 25.83
C GLY A 21 -12.16 25.08 25.58
N ALA A 22 -13.10 24.17 25.47
CA ALA A 22 -12.80 22.84 24.98
C ALA A 22 -12.21 23.04 23.57
N GLU A 23 -10.97 22.65 23.39
CA GLU A 23 -10.34 22.66 22.06
C GLU A 23 -11.29 21.94 21.10
N ALA A 24 -11.59 22.57 19.96
CA ALA A 24 -12.53 22.00 19.01
C ALA A 24 -12.10 20.56 18.66
N PRO A 25 -13.02 19.61 18.62
CA PRO A 25 -12.67 18.21 18.37
C PRO A 25 -11.89 18.09 17.05
N LYS A 26 -10.79 17.36 17.11
CA LYS A 26 -9.83 17.21 16.00
C LYS A 26 -9.66 15.75 15.67
N LEU A 27 -9.53 15.45 14.38
CA LEU A 27 -9.20 14.13 13.86
C LEU A 27 -7.89 14.21 13.08
N LEU A 28 -6.86 13.50 13.54
CA LEU A 28 -5.56 13.41 12.86
C LEU A 28 -5.48 12.12 12.09
N ILE A 29 -5.17 12.22 10.79
CA ILE A 29 -5.03 11.09 9.88
C ILE A 29 -3.59 11.06 9.34
N TRP A 30 -2.93 9.91 9.40
CA TRP A 30 -1.69 9.69 8.70
C TRP A 30 -1.90 8.71 7.53
N ILE A 31 -1.24 8.99 6.41
CA ILE A 31 -1.26 8.17 5.20
C ILE A 31 0.13 8.21 4.54
N ASN A 32 0.44 7.29 3.65
CA ASN A 32 1.70 7.31 2.92
C ASN A 32 1.75 8.49 1.91
N GLY A 33 2.94 9.05 1.72
CA GLY A 33 3.15 10.22 0.84
C GLY A 33 2.96 9.94 -0.65
N ASP A 34 2.96 8.67 -1.09
CA ASP A 34 2.66 8.24 -2.46
C ASP A 34 1.16 7.99 -2.71
N LYS A 35 0.31 8.22 -1.74
CA LYS A 35 -1.15 8.06 -1.82
C LYS A 35 -1.86 9.42 -1.93
N GLY A 36 -3.13 9.40 -2.23
CA GLY A 36 -3.93 10.60 -2.46
C GLY A 36 -4.23 11.43 -1.20
N TYR A 37 -3.20 11.90 -0.52
CA TYR A 37 -3.34 12.62 0.77
C TYR A 37 -4.03 13.98 0.62
N ASP A 38 -3.84 14.74 -0.47
CA ASP A 38 -4.57 15.98 -0.72
C ASP A 38 -6.05 15.71 -1.01
N GLY A 39 -6.35 14.61 -1.73
CA GLY A 39 -7.72 14.15 -1.94
C GLY A 39 -8.39 13.76 -0.63
N LEU A 40 -7.69 13.05 0.24
CA LEU A 40 -8.15 12.68 1.58
C LEU A 40 -8.37 13.92 2.46
N GLN A 41 -7.50 14.95 2.36
CA GLN A 41 -7.71 16.22 3.06
C GLN A 41 -9.01 16.91 2.60
N LYS A 42 -9.32 16.91 1.29
CA LYS A 42 -10.59 17.47 0.78
C LYS A 42 -11.82 16.73 1.34
N VAL A 43 -11.74 15.40 1.49
CA VAL A 43 -12.79 14.63 2.18
C VAL A 43 -12.89 15.05 3.64
N GLY A 44 -11.76 15.27 4.31
CA GLY A 44 -11.70 15.80 5.67
C GLY A 44 -12.29 17.20 5.81
N ASP A 45 -12.03 18.07 4.85
CA ASP A 45 -12.59 19.44 4.83
C ASP A 45 -14.12 19.42 4.67
N ALA A 46 -14.63 18.54 3.79
CA ALA A 46 -16.07 18.34 3.64
C ALA A 46 -16.72 17.81 4.92
N PHE A 47 -16.08 16.88 5.62
CA PHE A 47 -16.53 16.40 6.93
C PHE A 47 -16.50 17.52 7.97
N THR A 48 -15.42 18.33 8.00
CA THR A 48 -15.30 19.47 8.91
C THR A 48 -16.44 20.46 8.72
N ALA A 49 -16.84 20.74 7.48
CA ALA A 49 -17.92 21.67 7.16
C ALA A 49 -19.29 21.23 7.72
N VAL A 50 -19.55 19.92 7.83
CA VAL A 50 -20.84 19.41 8.32
C VAL A 50 -20.83 19.00 9.79
N SER A 51 -19.67 18.62 10.33
CA SER A 51 -19.55 18.11 11.71
C SER A 51 -18.97 19.11 12.70
N GLY A 52 -18.25 20.15 12.22
CA GLY A 52 -17.45 21.04 13.06
C GLY A 52 -16.15 20.42 13.59
N VAL A 53 -15.87 19.15 13.26
CA VAL A 53 -14.65 18.44 13.67
C VAL A 53 -13.53 18.75 12.68
N LYS A 54 -12.44 19.38 13.13
CA LYS A 54 -11.29 19.66 12.26
C LYS A 54 -10.56 18.39 11.88
N VAL A 55 -10.46 18.08 10.59
CA VAL A 55 -9.65 16.97 10.07
C VAL A 55 -8.31 17.49 9.56
N VAL A 56 -7.24 16.80 9.92
CA VAL A 56 -5.87 17.10 9.47
C VAL A 56 -5.24 15.83 8.93
N VAL A 57 -4.84 15.85 7.66
CA VAL A 57 -4.13 14.75 7.01
C VAL A 57 -2.64 15.07 6.96
N GLN A 58 -1.80 14.11 7.33
CA GLN A 58 -0.35 14.18 7.29
C GLN A 58 0.22 12.93 6.63
N HIS A 59 1.40 13.08 6.01
CA HIS A 59 2.12 11.98 5.37
C HIS A 59 3.60 11.97 5.81
N PRO A 60 3.87 11.65 7.09
CA PRO A 60 5.23 11.69 7.62
C PRO A 60 6.11 10.65 6.92
N GLU A 61 7.32 11.03 6.57
CA GLU A 61 8.33 10.10 6.07
C GLU A 61 8.62 9.02 7.12
N GLY A 62 8.77 7.76 6.70
CA GLY A 62 8.90 6.62 7.62
C GLY A 62 7.64 6.38 8.46
N ALA A 63 6.48 6.58 7.86
CA ALA A 63 5.17 6.58 8.53
C ALA A 63 4.92 5.33 9.40
N THR A 64 5.33 4.14 8.97
CA THR A 64 5.11 2.88 9.71
C THR A 64 5.83 2.85 11.05
N ASP A 65 7.12 3.18 11.06
CA ASP A 65 7.93 3.15 12.27
C ASP A 65 7.54 4.28 13.22
N LYS A 66 7.24 5.46 12.65
CA LYS A 66 6.71 6.60 13.41
C LYS A 66 5.34 6.28 14.03
N PHE A 67 4.45 5.62 13.28
CA PHE A 67 3.15 5.18 13.82
C PHE A 67 3.35 4.21 14.98
N GLN A 68 4.17 3.19 14.80
CA GLN A 68 4.42 2.18 15.82
C GLN A 68 4.98 2.80 17.10
N ALA A 69 5.99 3.67 16.98
CA ALA A 69 6.58 4.36 18.13
C ALA A 69 5.60 5.32 18.81
N ALA A 70 4.86 6.12 18.04
CA ALA A 70 3.92 7.08 18.57
C ALA A 70 2.72 6.41 19.25
N ALA A 71 2.13 5.38 18.62
CA ALA A 71 1.00 4.65 19.17
C ALA A 71 1.38 3.88 20.45
N ALA A 72 2.57 3.28 20.49
CA ALA A 72 3.10 2.64 21.70
C ALA A 72 3.31 3.64 22.86
N ALA A 73 3.63 4.90 22.54
CA ALA A 73 3.76 6.00 23.51
C ALA A 73 2.41 6.67 23.87
N GLY A 74 1.29 6.13 23.42
CA GLY A 74 -0.04 6.71 23.67
C GLY A 74 -0.33 8.00 22.88
N LYS A 75 0.36 8.20 21.76
CA LYS A 75 0.31 9.39 20.89
C LYS A 75 0.09 8.98 19.43
N GLY A 76 0.20 9.94 18.51
CA GLY A 76 0.13 9.69 17.07
C GLY A 76 -1.23 10.04 16.47
N PRO A 77 -1.56 9.49 15.28
CA PRO A 77 -2.81 9.79 14.59
C PRO A 77 -3.99 9.05 15.25
N ASP A 78 -5.20 9.54 14.97
CA ASP A 78 -6.45 8.84 15.28
C ASP A 78 -6.72 7.73 14.27
N ILE A 79 -6.40 8.02 13.00
CA ILE A 79 -6.53 7.08 11.88
C ILE A 79 -5.17 6.93 11.20
N PHE A 80 -4.78 5.69 10.93
CA PHE A 80 -3.61 5.39 10.11
C PHE A 80 -4.02 4.61 8.86
N CYS A 81 -3.80 5.21 7.68
CA CYS A 81 -4.13 4.59 6.40
C CYS A 81 -2.85 4.02 5.78
N TRP A 82 -2.82 2.68 5.63
CA TRP A 82 -1.67 1.91 5.17
C TRP A 82 -2.13 0.60 4.52
N PRO A 83 -1.33 -0.05 3.66
CA PRO A 83 -1.56 -1.44 3.26
C PRO A 83 -1.65 -2.38 4.46
N HIS A 84 -2.41 -3.47 4.29
CA HIS A 84 -2.78 -4.37 5.39
C HIS A 84 -1.64 -5.22 5.96
N ASP A 85 -0.49 -5.24 5.33
CA ASP A 85 0.65 -6.13 5.60
C ASP A 85 1.16 -6.12 7.04
N ARG A 86 1.04 -4.99 7.74
CA ARG A 86 1.43 -4.87 9.15
C ARG A 86 0.28 -4.90 10.15
N THR A 87 -0.96 -5.10 9.68
CA THR A 87 -2.16 -5.08 10.54
C THR A 87 -2.09 -6.13 11.65
N GLY A 88 -1.66 -7.35 11.33
CA GLY A 88 -1.54 -8.43 12.33
C GLY A 88 -0.49 -8.14 13.40
N GLU A 89 0.63 -7.53 13.03
CA GLU A 89 1.67 -7.09 13.97
C GLU A 89 1.14 -6.01 14.93
N TRP A 90 0.53 -4.96 14.37
CA TRP A 90 0.00 -3.84 15.18
C TRP A 90 -1.21 -4.24 16.02
N ALA A 91 -2.06 -5.16 15.52
CA ALA A 91 -3.16 -5.72 16.30
C ALA A 91 -2.66 -6.57 17.47
N ARG A 92 -1.63 -7.40 17.24
CA ARG A 92 -0.99 -8.21 18.30
C ARG A 92 -0.34 -7.32 19.36
N SER A 93 0.27 -6.23 18.95
CA SER A 93 0.94 -5.27 19.85
C SER A 93 -0.04 -4.29 20.54
N GLY A 94 -1.36 -4.41 20.31
CA GLY A 94 -2.37 -3.56 20.93
C GLY A 94 -2.37 -2.09 20.42
N LEU A 95 -1.82 -1.83 19.24
CA LEU A 95 -1.74 -0.49 18.67
C LEU A 95 -2.99 -0.10 17.87
N LEU A 96 -3.85 -1.06 17.54
CA LEU A 96 -5.08 -0.86 16.79
C LEU A 96 -6.32 -1.22 17.61
N VAL A 97 -7.47 -0.72 17.16
CA VAL A 97 -8.79 -1.09 17.70
C VAL A 97 -9.46 -2.05 16.72
N PRO A 98 -10.02 -3.20 17.18
CA PRO A 98 -10.88 -4.01 16.31
C PRO A 98 -12.14 -3.22 15.94
N ILE A 99 -12.61 -3.40 14.73
CA ILE A 99 -13.78 -2.71 14.20
C ILE A 99 -14.93 -3.68 13.95
N HIS A 100 -16.15 -3.16 14.00
CA HIS A 100 -17.40 -3.89 13.74
C HIS A 100 -18.24 -3.11 12.72
N PRO A 101 -17.86 -3.12 11.43
CA PRO A 101 -18.56 -2.35 10.41
C PRO A 101 -20.04 -2.78 10.30
N PRO A 102 -20.98 -1.85 10.18
CA PRO A 102 -22.37 -2.18 9.97
C PRO A 102 -22.57 -2.94 8.65
N LYS A 103 -23.66 -3.73 8.55
CA LYS A 103 -23.91 -4.60 7.39
C LYS A 103 -23.84 -3.84 6.07
N ARG A 104 -24.41 -2.61 5.99
CA ARG A 104 -24.36 -1.81 4.76
C ARG A 104 -22.91 -1.56 4.29
N VAL A 105 -22.00 -1.18 5.20
CA VAL A 105 -20.59 -0.93 4.87
C VAL A 105 -19.89 -2.22 4.45
N ARG A 106 -20.21 -3.34 5.11
CA ARG A 106 -19.67 -4.64 4.73
C ARG A 106 -20.10 -5.05 3.32
N ASP A 107 -21.37 -4.87 2.99
CA ASP A 107 -21.94 -5.28 1.71
C ASP A 107 -21.40 -4.44 0.53
N GLU A 108 -21.05 -3.17 0.76
CA GLU A 108 -20.49 -2.26 -0.25
C GLU A 108 -19.04 -2.58 -0.64
N ILE A 109 -18.30 -3.27 0.20
CA ILE A 109 -16.86 -3.54 0.01
C ILE A 109 -16.64 -4.99 -0.42
N ASP A 110 -15.61 -5.22 -1.23
CA ASP A 110 -15.21 -6.56 -1.69
C ASP A 110 -14.78 -7.44 -0.50
N GLU A 111 -15.24 -8.69 -0.49
CA GLU A 111 -14.98 -9.63 0.60
C GLU A 111 -13.49 -9.98 0.73
N SER A 112 -12.76 -10.03 -0.38
CA SER A 112 -11.31 -10.29 -0.35
C SER A 112 -10.54 -9.18 0.37
N ALA A 113 -11.01 -7.93 0.22
CA ALA A 113 -10.42 -6.78 0.90
C ALA A 113 -10.68 -6.80 2.42
N TRP A 114 -11.86 -7.26 2.87
CA TRP A 114 -12.13 -7.50 4.29
C TRP A 114 -11.23 -8.59 4.88
N LYS A 115 -11.02 -9.69 4.14
CA LYS A 115 -10.12 -10.78 4.56
C LYS A 115 -8.70 -10.29 4.81
N ALA A 116 -8.20 -9.37 3.98
CA ALA A 116 -6.87 -8.78 4.13
C ALA A 116 -6.71 -8.05 5.49
N PHE A 117 -7.75 -7.37 5.96
CA PHE A 117 -7.75 -6.70 7.28
C PHE A 117 -8.25 -7.57 8.43
N THR A 118 -8.47 -8.88 8.19
CA THR A 118 -8.90 -9.81 9.24
C THR A 118 -7.69 -10.54 9.84
N TYR A 119 -7.52 -10.41 11.14
CA TYR A 119 -6.49 -11.12 11.92
C TYR A 119 -7.09 -11.72 13.18
N LYS A 120 -6.85 -13.02 13.43
CA LYS A 120 -7.44 -13.79 14.56
C LYS A 120 -8.96 -13.60 14.68
N GLY A 121 -9.67 -13.72 13.57
CA GLY A 121 -11.13 -13.64 13.50
C GLY A 121 -11.75 -12.26 13.73
N LYS A 122 -10.94 -11.21 13.88
CA LYS A 122 -11.40 -9.82 14.04
C LYS A 122 -10.96 -8.97 12.87
N VAL A 123 -11.79 -8.00 12.50
CA VAL A 123 -11.46 -6.99 11.47
C VAL A 123 -10.79 -5.80 12.14
N TRP A 124 -9.71 -5.27 11.52
CA TRP A 124 -8.86 -4.24 12.13
C TRP A 124 -8.71 -2.97 11.29
N GLY A 125 -9.30 -2.95 10.10
CA GLY A 125 -9.22 -1.78 9.20
C GLY A 125 -10.32 -1.78 8.16
N TYR A 126 -10.57 -0.61 7.59
CA TYR A 126 -11.56 -0.35 6.55
C TYR A 126 -10.86 -0.30 5.19
N PRO A 127 -11.14 -1.23 4.27
CA PRO A 127 -10.47 -1.29 2.97
C PRO A 127 -10.87 -0.12 2.07
N LEU A 128 -9.90 0.45 1.34
CA LEU A 128 -10.10 1.49 0.33
C LEU A 128 -9.88 0.97 -1.09
N SER A 129 -8.75 0.26 -1.31
CA SER A 129 -8.39 -0.26 -2.63
C SER A 129 -7.58 -1.54 -2.55
N ILE A 130 -7.67 -2.34 -3.63
CA ILE A 130 -6.87 -3.54 -3.87
C ILE A 130 -5.73 -3.13 -4.80
N GLU A 131 -4.51 -3.44 -4.43
CA GLU A 131 -3.30 -3.04 -5.15
C GLU A 131 -2.47 -4.27 -5.54
N ALA A 132 -2.02 -4.30 -6.79
CA ALA A 132 -1.03 -5.24 -7.26
C ALA A 132 -0.11 -4.53 -8.24
N VAL A 133 1.18 -4.88 -8.25
CA VAL A 133 2.07 -4.41 -9.30
C VAL A 133 1.78 -5.14 -10.60
N GLY A 134 1.98 -4.44 -11.71
CA GLY A 134 1.86 -4.95 -13.06
C GLY A 134 2.96 -4.40 -13.94
N LEU A 135 2.99 -4.83 -15.19
CA LEU A 135 3.84 -4.26 -16.21
C LEU A 135 3.15 -3.03 -16.81
N VAL A 136 3.68 -1.84 -16.54
CA VAL A 136 3.26 -0.59 -17.20
C VAL A 136 4.06 -0.42 -18.48
N VAL A 137 3.37 -0.31 -19.62
CA VAL A 137 3.94 -0.41 -20.96
C VAL A 137 3.70 0.88 -21.74
N ASN A 138 4.75 1.54 -22.21
CA ASN A 138 4.67 2.63 -23.17
C ASN A 138 4.29 2.07 -24.54
N ARG A 139 3.05 2.34 -24.99
CA ARG A 139 2.47 1.79 -26.22
C ARG A 139 3.06 2.43 -27.51
N ASP A 140 3.75 3.54 -27.39
CA ASP A 140 4.42 4.16 -28.50
C ASP A 140 5.73 3.42 -28.84
N LEU A 141 6.38 2.81 -27.84
CA LEU A 141 7.61 2.05 -27.97
C LEU A 141 7.38 0.53 -28.11
N VAL A 142 6.35 0.00 -27.47
CA VAL A 142 6.08 -1.44 -27.39
C VAL A 142 4.73 -1.76 -28.04
N LYS A 143 4.74 -2.30 -29.25
CA LYS A 143 3.52 -2.70 -29.97
C LYS A 143 2.96 -4.03 -29.48
N THR A 144 3.83 -5.04 -29.33
CA THR A 144 3.48 -6.34 -28.77
C THR A 144 4.07 -6.46 -27.37
N VAL A 145 3.21 -6.63 -26.36
CA VAL A 145 3.64 -6.75 -24.97
C VAL A 145 4.31 -8.10 -24.75
N PRO A 146 5.55 -8.14 -24.21
CA PRO A 146 6.22 -9.39 -23.92
C PRO A 146 5.53 -10.15 -22.79
N THR A 147 5.42 -11.46 -22.93
CA THR A 147 4.81 -12.37 -21.96
C THR A 147 5.85 -13.14 -21.15
N THR A 148 7.10 -13.15 -21.60
CA THR A 148 8.23 -13.77 -20.93
C THR A 148 9.42 -12.83 -20.80
N PHE A 149 10.32 -13.08 -19.86
CA PHE A 149 11.55 -12.29 -19.72
C PHE A 149 12.54 -12.52 -20.86
N ASP A 150 12.51 -13.66 -21.54
CA ASP A 150 13.33 -13.87 -22.75
C ASP A 150 12.84 -12.95 -23.90
N GLU A 151 11.55 -12.74 -24.05
CA GLU A 151 10.99 -11.74 -24.98
C GLU A 151 11.37 -10.30 -24.60
N VAL A 152 11.44 -9.99 -23.28
CA VAL A 152 11.94 -8.69 -22.80
C VAL A 152 13.39 -8.48 -23.19
N ILE A 153 14.24 -9.49 -23.02
CA ILE A 153 15.66 -9.44 -23.41
C ILE A 153 15.81 -9.25 -24.93
N ALA A 154 14.98 -9.92 -25.73
CA ALA A 154 14.97 -9.75 -27.17
C ALA A 154 14.55 -8.33 -27.58
N LEU A 155 13.49 -7.80 -26.96
CA LEU A 155 13.02 -6.43 -27.17
C LEU A 155 14.08 -5.39 -26.76
N ASP A 156 14.81 -5.61 -25.67
CA ASP A 156 15.87 -4.70 -25.20
C ASP A 156 16.96 -4.53 -26.26
N LYS A 157 17.36 -5.59 -26.94
CA LYS A 157 18.35 -5.53 -28.02
C LYS A 157 17.92 -4.63 -29.17
N GLU A 158 16.63 -4.61 -29.48
CA GLU A 158 16.09 -3.74 -30.54
C GLU A 158 15.99 -2.28 -30.06
N LEU A 159 15.53 -2.05 -28.84
CA LEU A 159 15.39 -0.71 -28.25
C LEU A 159 16.76 -0.06 -27.98
N MET A 160 17.77 -0.83 -27.64
CA MET A 160 19.14 -0.34 -27.48
C MET A 160 19.70 0.31 -28.76
N LYS A 161 19.29 -0.12 -29.94
CA LYS A 161 19.66 0.53 -31.21
C LYS A 161 19.17 1.98 -31.29
N GLN A 162 18.16 2.34 -30.49
CA GLN A 162 17.59 3.67 -30.38
C GLN A 162 18.02 4.39 -29.07
N GLY A 163 18.98 3.84 -28.34
CA GLY A 163 19.42 4.39 -27.04
C GLY A 163 18.41 4.21 -25.91
N LYS A 164 17.48 3.26 -26.04
CA LYS A 164 16.40 3.02 -25.06
C LYS A 164 16.58 1.67 -24.37
N LYS A 165 15.93 1.53 -23.21
CA LYS A 165 15.87 0.27 -22.44
C LYS A 165 14.47 -0.32 -22.47
N ALA A 166 14.37 -1.65 -22.52
CA ALA A 166 13.08 -2.31 -22.53
C ALA A 166 12.37 -2.24 -21.19
N LEU A 167 13.07 -2.46 -20.10
CA LEU A 167 12.44 -2.64 -18.78
C LEU A 167 13.32 -2.11 -17.65
N LEU A 168 12.68 -1.52 -16.64
CA LEU A 168 13.28 -1.25 -15.33
C LEU A 168 12.22 -1.34 -14.23
N TRP A 169 12.66 -1.69 -13.03
CA TRP A 169 11.89 -1.53 -11.78
C TRP A 169 12.85 -1.35 -10.61
N ASP A 170 12.35 -1.01 -9.43
CA ASP A 170 13.17 -0.97 -8.19
C ASP A 170 13.41 -2.40 -7.70
N TYR A 171 14.34 -3.07 -8.37
CA TYR A 171 14.60 -4.50 -8.20
C TYR A 171 15.22 -4.86 -6.85
N ASN A 172 15.73 -3.90 -6.09
CA ASN A 172 16.23 -4.12 -4.73
C ASN A 172 15.11 -4.13 -3.69
N LYS A 173 13.88 -3.75 -4.09
CA LYS A 173 12.70 -3.85 -3.25
C LYS A 173 11.92 -5.11 -3.55
N SER A 174 11.86 -5.96 -2.54
CA SER A 174 11.23 -7.28 -2.67
C SER A 174 9.76 -7.21 -3.07
N PHE A 175 9.04 -6.17 -2.68
CA PHE A 175 7.66 -5.95 -3.12
C PHE A 175 7.52 -5.92 -4.65
N PHE A 176 8.44 -5.23 -5.36
CA PHE A 176 8.41 -5.13 -6.81
C PHE A 176 9.05 -6.33 -7.52
N THR A 177 9.95 -7.04 -6.83
CA THR A 177 10.67 -8.19 -7.40
C THR A 177 9.99 -9.52 -7.09
N TRP A 178 9.14 -9.57 -6.09
CA TRP A 178 8.43 -10.77 -5.69
C TRP A 178 7.66 -11.46 -6.82
N PRO A 179 7.00 -10.74 -7.77
CA PRO A 179 6.27 -11.38 -8.85
C PRO A 179 7.07 -12.43 -9.60
N ILE A 180 8.35 -12.18 -9.85
CA ILE A 180 9.23 -13.10 -10.59
C ILE A 180 9.69 -14.28 -9.73
N LEU A 181 9.92 -14.09 -8.43
CA LEU A 181 10.27 -15.16 -7.51
C LEU A 181 9.07 -16.09 -7.27
N ALA A 182 7.91 -15.54 -6.98
CA ALA A 182 6.69 -16.30 -6.70
C ALA A 182 6.15 -16.98 -7.97
N GLY A 183 6.21 -16.33 -9.14
CA GLY A 183 5.82 -16.93 -10.42
C GLY A 183 6.68 -18.12 -10.79
N ALA A 184 7.94 -18.16 -10.38
CA ALA A 184 8.83 -19.30 -10.55
C ALA A 184 8.63 -20.40 -9.48
N GLY A 185 7.85 -20.13 -8.40
CA GLY A 185 7.54 -21.09 -7.33
C GLY A 185 8.14 -20.74 -5.97
N GLY A 186 8.46 -19.45 -5.73
CA GLY A 186 8.80 -18.94 -4.41
C GLY A 186 7.56 -18.76 -3.53
N GLU A 187 7.71 -18.98 -2.23
CA GLU A 187 6.70 -18.73 -1.21
C GLU A 187 7.32 -17.96 -0.04
N VAL A 188 6.55 -17.08 0.60
CA VAL A 188 7.06 -16.35 1.78
C VAL A 188 7.17 -17.32 2.96
N PHE A 189 6.06 -17.98 3.29
CA PHE A 189 5.96 -18.97 4.34
C PHE A 189 5.29 -20.24 3.81
N GLY A 190 5.65 -21.36 4.38
CA GLY A 190 4.94 -22.62 4.15
C GLY A 190 3.52 -22.60 4.70
N ARG A 191 2.81 -23.71 4.49
CA ARG A 191 1.47 -23.90 5.03
C ARG A 191 1.42 -25.18 5.87
N SER A 192 0.69 -25.08 6.97
CA SER A 192 0.33 -26.22 7.79
C SER A 192 -0.70 -27.11 7.09
N THR A 193 -0.96 -28.28 7.63
CA THR A 193 -1.91 -29.27 7.07
C THR A 193 -3.36 -28.76 6.97
N ASN A 194 -3.73 -27.76 7.78
CA ASN A 194 -5.03 -27.08 7.71
C ASN A 194 -5.05 -25.90 6.72
N GLY A 195 -3.93 -25.65 5.99
CA GLY A 195 -3.81 -24.59 4.98
C GLY A 195 -3.45 -23.19 5.53
N GLU A 196 -3.30 -23.05 6.86
CA GLU A 196 -2.83 -21.80 7.47
C GLU A 196 -1.34 -21.56 7.21
N LEU A 197 -0.92 -20.30 7.22
CA LEU A 197 0.49 -19.95 7.08
C LEU A 197 1.28 -20.47 8.28
N ASP A 198 2.39 -21.14 8.00
CA ASP A 198 3.34 -21.59 9.01
C ASP A 198 4.64 -20.77 8.92
N PRO A 199 4.83 -19.79 9.80
CA PRO A 199 6.03 -18.94 9.77
C PRO A 199 7.31 -19.65 10.22
N SER A 200 7.21 -20.89 10.72
CA SER A 200 8.38 -21.73 11.02
C SER A 200 8.98 -22.37 9.76
N VAL A 201 8.23 -22.36 8.65
CA VAL A 201 8.66 -22.85 7.34
C VAL A 201 8.76 -21.67 6.39
N VAL A 202 9.97 -21.32 6.00
CA VAL A 202 10.26 -20.21 5.08
C VAL A 202 10.56 -20.76 3.69
N GLY A 203 9.88 -20.22 2.66
CA GLY A 203 9.97 -20.69 1.28
C GLY A 203 10.69 -19.72 0.32
N VAL A 204 11.28 -18.63 0.84
CA VAL A 204 11.94 -17.59 0.02
C VAL A 204 13.20 -18.09 -0.67
N ASN A 205 13.78 -19.20 -0.24
CA ASN A 205 14.95 -19.85 -0.83
C ASN A 205 14.64 -21.18 -1.55
N SER A 206 13.35 -21.40 -1.86
CA SER A 206 12.94 -22.58 -2.67
C SER A 206 13.65 -22.58 -4.02
N PRO A 207 13.77 -23.75 -4.68
CA PRO A 207 14.36 -23.82 -6.02
C PRO A 207 13.70 -22.85 -7.03
N GLY A 208 12.38 -22.64 -6.90
CA GLY A 208 11.65 -21.67 -7.71
C GLY A 208 12.04 -20.22 -7.42
N ALA A 209 12.13 -19.84 -6.15
CA ALA A 209 12.59 -18.49 -5.77
C ALA A 209 14.02 -18.22 -6.28
N VAL A 210 14.91 -19.23 -6.17
CA VAL A 210 16.28 -19.14 -6.70
C VAL A 210 16.28 -18.96 -8.22
N ALA A 211 15.41 -19.67 -8.95
CA ALA A 211 15.28 -19.50 -10.40
C ALA A 211 14.77 -18.08 -10.78
N GLY A 212 13.80 -17.53 -10.04
CA GLY A 212 13.34 -16.15 -10.20
C GLY A 212 14.45 -15.13 -9.95
N ALA A 213 15.21 -15.29 -8.87
CA ALA A 213 16.35 -14.43 -8.55
C ALA A 213 17.50 -14.58 -9.56
N ALA A 214 17.70 -15.76 -10.15
CA ALA A 214 18.66 -15.97 -11.24
C ALA A 214 18.26 -15.21 -12.51
N MET A 215 16.95 -15.06 -12.79
CA MET A 215 16.48 -14.20 -13.87
C MET A 215 16.86 -12.74 -13.63
N LEU A 216 16.72 -12.24 -12.39
CA LEU A 216 17.18 -10.89 -12.04
C LEU A 216 18.69 -10.71 -12.31
N SER A 217 19.53 -11.65 -11.88
CA SER A 217 20.98 -11.63 -12.21
C SER A 217 21.21 -11.59 -13.73
N LYS A 218 20.53 -12.45 -14.49
CA LYS A 218 20.63 -12.52 -15.96
C LYS A 218 20.29 -11.18 -16.62
N LEU A 219 19.26 -10.49 -16.17
CA LEU A 219 18.84 -9.18 -16.71
C LEU A 219 19.88 -8.08 -16.43
N ILE A 220 20.49 -8.09 -15.25
CA ILE A 220 21.49 -7.10 -14.84
C ILE A 220 22.85 -7.41 -15.48
N GLU A 221 23.34 -8.65 -15.42
CA GLU A 221 24.60 -9.07 -15.98
C GLU A 221 24.61 -8.99 -17.51
N GLY A 222 23.47 -9.31 -18.13
CA GLY A 222 23.26 -9.18 -19.58
C GLY A 222 23.08 -7.74 -20.08
N GLY A 223 23.07 -6.76 -19.15
CA GLY A 223 22.95 -5.34 -19.49
C GLY A 223 21.54 -4.89 -19.90
N THR A 224 20.52 -5.75 -19.79
CA THR A 224 19.12 -5.35 -20.03
C THR A 224 18.68 -4.29 -19.01
N MET A 225 19.13 -4.42 -17.76
CA MET A 225 18.90 -3.42 -16.71
C MET A 225 20.23 -2.87 -16.17
N PRO A 226 20.31 -1.56 -15.87
CA PRO A 226 21.50 -0.96 -15.26
C PRO A 226 21.65 -1.40 -13.81
N ARG A 227 22.90 -1.49 -13.33
CA ARG A 227 23.18 -1.68 -11.90
C ARG A 227 22.86 -0.41 -11.12
N GLY A 228 22.34 -0.57 -9.89
CA GLY A 228 22.15 0.53 -8.94
C GLY A 228 20.92 1.40 -9.19
N ALA A 229 20.11 1.10 -10.21
CA ALA A 229 18.87 1.84 -10.45
C ALA A 229 17.82 1.59 -9.35
N ARG A 230 17.10 2.65 -9.00
CA ARG A 230 16.08 2.69 -7.98
C ARG A 230 14.77 3.24 -8.55
N TYR A 231 13.76 3.35 -7.71
CA TYR A 231 12.41 3.78 -8.09
C TYR A 231 12.39 5.12 -8.84
N ALA A 232 13.14 6.12 -8.36
CA ALA A 232 13.18 7.45 -9.00
C ALA A 232 13.75 7.41 -10.42
N GLU A 233 14.82 6.64 -10.67
CA GLU A 233 15.39 6.47 -11.99
C GLU A 233 14.43 5.74 -12.94
N MET A 234 13.70 4.75 -12.43
CA MET A 234 12.67 4.04 -13.18
C MET A 234 11.57 5.01 -13.65
N GLU A 235 10.96 5.75 -12.72
CA GLU A 235 9.88 6.70 -13.07
C GLU A 235 10.34 7.79 -14.01
N ALA A 236 11.49 8.41 -13.72
CA ALA A 236 12.05 9.48 -14.56
C ALA A 236 12.38 8.98 -15.96
N GLY A 237 13.01 7.82 -16.10
CA GLY A 237 13.34 7.22 -17.39
C GLY A 237 12.10 6.83 -18.20
N PHE A 238 11.06 6.32 -17.56
CA PHE A 238 9.78 6.02 -18.21
C PHE A 238 9.08 7.31 -18.68
N ALA A 239 9.03 8.33 -17.84
CA ALA A 239 8.42 9.62 -18.17
C ALA A 239 9.13 10.32 -19.34
N ARG A 240 10.45 10.15 -19.51
CA ARG A 240 11.21 10.67 -20.67
C ARG A 240 11.15 9.76 -21.91
N GLY A 241 10.50 8.59 -21.84
CA GLY A 241 10.46 7.61 -22.93
C GLY A 241 11.82 6.95 -23.20
N GLU A 242 12.73 6.92 -22.24
CA GLU A 242 14.02 6.23 -22.26
C GLU A 242 13.88 4.76 -21.86
N ILE A 243 12.88 4.46 -21.02
CA ILE A 243 12.51 3.13 -20.56
C ILE A 243 11.12 2.82 -21.11
N ALA A 244 10.99 1.70 -21.83
CA ALA A 244 9.76 1.32 -22.49
C ALA A 244 8.72 0.68 -21.58
N MET A 245 9.16 0.01 -20.51
CA MET A 245 8.29 -0.69 -19.57
C MET A 245 8.82 -0.54 -18.14
N MET A 246 7.90 -0.56 -17.15
CA MET A 246 8.24 -0.58 -15.73
C MET A 246 7.32 -1.52 -14.96
N ILE A 247 7.86 -2.19 -13.91
CA ILE A 247 7.05 -2.97 -12.98
C ILE A 247 6.74 -2.07 -11.79
N THR A 248 5.48 -1.68 -11.65
CA THR A 248 5.00 -0.79 -10.60
C THR A 248 3.48 -0.90 -10.43
N GLY A 249 2.93 -0.15 -9.49
CA GLY A 249 1.48 -0.11 -9.22
C GLY A 249 0.80 1.16 -9.73
N PRO A 250 -0.51 1.28 -9.46
CA PRO A 250 -1.33 2.40 -9.95
C PRO A 250 -0.87 3.78 -9.48
N TRP A 251 -0.18 3.86 -8.36
CA TRP A 251 0.36 5.12 -7.82
C TRP A 251 1.34 5.83 -8.76
N ALA A 252 2.00 5.11 -9.68
CA ALA A 252 2.91 5.69 -10.69
C ALA A 252 2.19 6.22 -11.94
N TRP A 253 0.90 5.93 -12.14
CA TRP A 253 0.20 6.29 -13.38
C TRP A 253 0.01 7.79 -13.56
N ASP A 254 -0.09 8.55 -12.47
CA ASP A 254 -0.24 10.00 -12.55
C ASP A 254 0.99 10.67 -13.18
N ASN A 255 2.19 10.22 -12.81
CA ASN A 255 3.44 10.70 -13.41
C ASN A 255 3.51 10.35 -14.91
N ALA A 256 3.10 9.15 -15.30
CA ALA A 256 3.02 8.74 -16.70
C ALA A 256 2.01 9.61 -17.49
N ARG A 257 0.83 9.90 -16.91
CA ARG A 257 -0.19 10.79 -17.52
C ARG A 257 0.31 12.22 -17.65
N LYS A 258 0.95 12.80 -16.64
CA LYS A 258 1.55 14.13 -16.67
C LYS A 258 2.63 14.24 -17.75
N ALA A 259 3.41 13.17 -17.94
CA ALA A 259 4.39 13.05 -19.01
C ALA A 259 3.76 12.77 -20.40
N LYS A 260 2.43 12.64 -20.48
CA LYS A 260 1.66 12.33 -21.71
C LYS A 260 2.08 11.02 -22.38
N ILE A 261 2.54 10.04 -21.60
CA ILE A 261 2.87 8.71 -22.12
C ILE A 261 1.57 7.95 -22.40
N ASN A 262 1.46 7.45 -23.61
CA ASN A 262 0.40 6.49 -23.98
C ASN A 262 0.74 5.12 -23.41
N PHE A 263 0.15 4.76 -22.27
CA PHE A 263 0.49 3.53 -21.58
C PHE A 263 -0.69 2.59 -21.38
N SER A 264 -0.36 1.31 -21.24
CA SER A 264 -1.27 0.27 -20.79
C SER A 264 -0.65 -0.53 -19.65
N VAL A 265 -1.48 -1.24 -18.89
CA VAL A 265 -1.06 -2.19 -17.86
C VAL A 265 -1.24 -3.61 -18.38
N ALA A 266 -0.31 -4.50 -18.06
CA ALA A 266 -0.31 -5.90 -18.43
C ALA A 266 0.19 -6.77 -17.26
N PRO A 267 0.05 -8.10 -17.32
CA PRO A 267 0.73 -9.01 -16.42
C PRO A 267 2.26 -8.87 -16.48
N VAL A 268 2.91 -9.06 -15.33
CA VAL A 268 4.37 -9.11 -15.27
C VAL A 268 4.85 -10.34 -16.08
N PRO A 269 5.88 -10.20 -16.93
CA PRO A 269 6.36 -11.31 -17.75
C PRO A 269 6.75 -12.55 -16.93
N ALA A 270 6.53 -13.72 -17.50
CA ALA A 270 6.84 -14.98 -16.86
C ALA A 270 8.34 -15.29 -16.89
N VAL A 271 8.87 -15.81 -15.79
CA VAL A 271 10.23 -16.40 -15.74
C VAL A 271 10.25 -17.76 -16.43
N ILE A 272 9.22 -18.54 -16.19
CA ILE A 272 9.04 -19.87 -16.77
C ILE A 272 7.84 -19.79 -17.73
N PRO A 273 8.01 -20.05 -19.05
CA PRO A 273 6.90 -20.02 -19.99
C PRO A 273 5.70 -20.85 -19.51
N GLY A 274 4.51 -20.26 -19.61
CA GLY A 274 3.27 -20.89 -19.14
C GLY A 274 3.01 -20.81 -17.63
N LYS A 275 3.93 -20.26 -16.82
CA LYS A 275 3.73 -20.00 -15.39
C LYS A 275 3.68 -18.49 -15.17
N PRO A 276 2.50 -17.90 -14.94
CA PRO A 276 2.36 -16.45 -14.76
C PRO A 276 3.12 -15.97 -13.50
N SER A 277 3.69 -14.79 -13.59
CA SER A 277 4.24 -14.11 -12.43
C SER A 277 3.12 -13.79 -11.42
N LYS A 278 3.45 -13.82 -10.13
CA LYS A 278 2.47 -13.67 -9.04
C LYS A 278 2.82 -12.47 -8.16
N SER A 279 2.16 -11.37 -8.41
CA SER A 279 2.34 -10.15 -7.60
C SER A 279 1.81 -10.33 -6.18
N PHE A 280 2.42 -9.64 -5.22
CA PHE A 280 1.76 -9.42 -3.96
C PHE A 280 0.49 -8.61 -4.17
N VAL A 281 -0.58 -9.03 -3.51
CA VAL A 281 -1.83 -8.27 -3.43
C VAL A 281 -1.84 -7.54 -2.10
N GLY A 282 -1.73 -6.22 -2.17
CA GLY A 282 -1.93 -5.32 -1.05
C GLY A 282 -3.37 -4.84 -1.01
N VAL A 283 -3.85 -4.50 0.17
CA VAL A 283 -5.12 -3.79 0.33
C VAL A 283 -4.83 -2.54 1.16
N LEU A 284 -4.91 -1.38 0.50
CA LEU A 284 -4.86 -0.10 1.20
C LEU A 284 -6.15 0.07 2.01
N GLY A 285 -6.02 0.47 3.26
CA GLY A 285 -7.18 0.76 4.10
C GLY A 285 -6.81 1.64 5.27
N CYS A 286 -7.80 2.04 6.05
CA CYS A 286 -7.64 2.91 7.20
C CYS A 286 -7.98 2.18 8.51
N MET A 287 -7.07 2.24 9.46
CA MET A 287 -7.15 1.61 10.78
C MET A 287 -7.31 2.68 11.86
N ILE A 288 -8.03 2.36 12.92
CA ILE A 288 -8.20 3.26 14.08
C ILE A 288 -7.13 2.93 15.11
N ALA A 289 -6.35 3.91 15.51
CA ALA A 289 -5.29 3.74 16.49
C ALA A 289 -5.86 3.54 17.90
N ALA A 290 -5.30 2.59 18.66
CA ALA A 290 -5.75 2.27 20.02
C ALA A 290 -5.65 3.46 21.00
N PRO A 291 -4.60 4.31 20.97
CA PRO A 291 -4.50 5.47 21.85
C PRO A 291 -5.43 6.63 21.47
N SER A 292 -6.09 6.61 20.30
CA SER A 292 -7.02 7.67 19.90
C SER A 292 -8.10 7.88 20.95
N LYS A 293 -8.38 9.15 21.24
CA LYS A 293 -9.52 9.56 22.08
C LYS A 293 -10.76 9.90 21.24
N ALA A 294 -10.62 9.93 19.92
CA ALA A 294 -11.66 10.26 18.94
C ALA A 294 -12.18 9.04 18.16
N LYS A 295 -12.17 7.83 18.77
CA LYS A 295 -12.49 6.56 18.09
C LYS A 295 -13.87 6.55 17.43
N ASP A 296 -14.89 7.14 18.07
CA ASP A 296 -16.25 7.18 17.53
C ASP A 296 -16.35 8.18 16.37
N ILE A 297 -15.67 9.32 16.48
CA ILE A 297 -15.55 10.29 15.39
C ILE A 297 -14.78 9.69 14.22
N ALA A 298 -13.70 8.96 14.49
CA ALA A 298 -12.92 8.25 13.45
C ALA A 298 -13.77 7.22 12.71
N ARG A 299 -14.59 6.46 13.43
CA ARG A 299 -15.53 5.49 12.85
C ARG A 299 -16.59 6.19 12.00
N GLU A 300 -17.21 7.25 12.54
CA GLU A 300 -18.20 8.05 11.81
C GLU A 300 -17.62 8.63 10.52
N PHE A 301 -16.43 9.23 10.58
CA PHE A 301 -15.74 9.75 9.42
C PHE A 301 -15.50 8.67 8.36
N ILE A 302 -14.97 7.50 8.75
CA ILE A 302 -14.64 6.45 7.80
C ILE A 302 -15.93 5.85 7.18
N GLU A 303 -16.88 5.43 8.00
CA GLU A 303 -18.05 4.67 7.56
C GLU A 303 -19.09 5.51 6.80
N ASN A 304 -19.23 6.80 7.13
CA ASN A 304 -20.28 7.65 6.59
C ASN A 304 -19.77 8.73 5.63
N HIS A 305 -18.45 8.96 5.57
CA HIS A 305 -17.87 9.97 4.69
C HIS A 305 -16.76 9.41 3.79
N LEU A 306 -15.72 8.78 4.34
CA LEU A 306 -14.55 8.35 3.56
C LEU A 306 -14.87 7.24 2.55
N LEU A 307 -15.64 6.23 2.95
CA LEU A 307 -15.96 5.07 2.09
C LEU A 307 -17.01 5.34 1.02
N ARG A 308 -17.57 6.54 0.94
CA ARG A 308 -18.51 6.92 -0.11
C ARG A 308 -17.81 7.00 -1.46
N VAL A 309 -18.52 6.64 -2.51
CA VAL A 309 -17.99 6.68 -3.89
C VAL A 309 -17.42 8.05 -4.24
N ASP A 310 -18.12 9.13 -3.92
CA ASP A 310 -17.66 10.49 -4.21
C ASP A 310 -16.34 10.85 -3.50
N SER A 311 -16.19 10.42 -2.25
CA SER A 311 -14.96 10.62 -1.47
C SER A 311 -13.79 9.80 -2.03
N LEU A 312 -14.04 8.55 -2.41
CA LEU A 312 -13.04 7.71 -3.06
C LEU A 312 -12.60 8.29 -4.41
N LYS A 313 -13.53 8.89 -5.17
CA LYS A 313 -13.21 9.63 -6.39
C LYS A 313 -12.32 10.86 -6.13
N MET A 314 -12.56 11.61 -5.05
CA MET A 314 -11.71 12.76 -4.68
C MET A 314 -10.27 12.30 -4.38
N ILE A 315 -10.10 11.19 -3.68
CA ILE A 315 -8.78 10.60 -3.40
C ILE A 315 -8.13 10.12 -4.70
N SER A 316 -8.87 9.37 -5.51
CA SER A 316 -8.38 8.81 -6.77
C SER A 316 -8.03 9.87 -7.82
N ALA A 317 -8.67 11.02 -7.78
CA ALA A 317 -8.35 12.17 -8.64
C ALA A 317 -7.02 12.85 -8.28
N ASN A 318 -6.57 12.73 -7.03
CA ASN A 318 -5.25 13.21 -6.60
C ASN A 318 -4.16 12.18 -6.94
N VAL A 319 -4.31 10.94 -6.47
CA VAL A 319 -3.47 9.80 -6.86
C VAL A 319 -4.38 8.60 -7.10
N PRO A 320 -4.26 7.90 -8.26
CA PRO A 320 -5.11 6.76 -8.58
C PRO A 320 -5.08 5.68 -7.50
N LEU A 321 -6.25 5.31 -7.00
CA LEU A 321 -6.41 4.21 -6.03
C LEU A 321 -6.15 2.83 -6.65
N GLY A 322 -6.09 2.75 -7.98
CA GLY A 322 -6.04 1.46 -8.67
C GLY A 322 -7.41 0.80 -8.69
N THR A 323 -7.54 -0.37 -8.10
CA THR A 323 -8.80 -1.09 -8.01
C THR A 323 -9.53 -0.74 -6.72
N PRO A 324 -10.61 0.08 -6.74
CA PRO A 324 -11.37 0.37 -5.53
C PRO A 324 -11.92 -0.89 -4.88
N ALA A 325 -11.83 -0.99 -3.55
CA ALA A 325 -12.48 -2.06 -2.80
C ALA A 325 -14.01 -1.87 -2.74
N ASN A 326 -14.51 -0.65 -2.92
CA ASN A 326 -15.94 -0.35 -3.02
C ASN A 326 -16.49 -0.87 -4.36
N LYS A 327 -17.46 -1.78 -4.30
CA LYS A 327 -18.05 -2.49 -5.47
C LYS A 327 -18.72 -1.55 -6.46
N ALA A 328 -19.42 -0.52 -5.98
CA ALA A 328 -20.09 0.45 -6.84
C ALA A 328 -19.06 1.31 -7.59
N TYR A 329 -18.03 1.80 -6.92
CA TYR A 329 -16.99 2.57 -7.57
C TYR A 329 -16.17 1.71 -8.54
N PHE A 330 -15.88 0.47 -8.20
CA PHE A 330 -15.21 -0.46 -9.12
C PHE A 330 -16.05 -0.69 -10.39
N ALA A 331 -17.38 -0.85 -10.26
CA ALA A 331 -18.26 -1.03 -11.39
C ALA A 331 -18.23 0.17 -12.36
N GLU A 332 -18.11 1.39 -11.86
CA GLU A 332 -17.95 2.58 -12.70
C GLU A 332 -16.65 2.58 -13.50
N LEU A 333 -15.59 1.99 -12.95
CA LEU A 333 -14.26 1.91 -13.56
C LEU A 333 -14.06 0.65 -14.40
N ALA A 334 -15.03 -0.24 -14.47
CA ALA A 334 -14.90 -1.52 -15.20
C ALA A 334 -14.59 -1.36 -16.70
N GLY A 335 -14.88 -0.18 -17.28
CA GLY A 335 -14.49 0.18 -18.65
C GLY A 335 -13.00 0.49 -18.84
N ASP A 336 -12.26 0.87 -17.79
CA ASP A 336 -10.84 1.19 -17.87
C ASP A 336 -9.99 -0.09 -17.99
N GLY A 337 -9.24 -0.21 -19.10
CA GLY A 337 -8.38 -1.35 -19.38
C GLY A 337 -7.27 -1.55 -18.35
N ASN A 338 -6.71 -0.45 -17.80
CA ASN A 338 -5.64 -0.49 -16.82
C ASN A 338 -6.14 -0.97 -15.45
N ILE A 339 -7.34 -0.54 -15.06
CA ILE A 339 -8.00 -1.02 -13.82
C ILE A 339 -8.31 -2.52 -13.94
N ARG A 340 -8.85 -2.98 -15.09
CA ARG A 340 -9.10 -4.41 -15.32
C ARG A 340 -7.82 -5.24 -15.27
N ALA A 341 -6.75 -4.77 -15.93
CA ALA A 341 -5.46 -5.46 -15.92
C ALA A 341 -4.85 -5.51 -14.51
N THR A 342 -5.00 -4.46 -13.71
CA THR A 342 -4.56 -4.45 -12.30
C THR A 342 -5.34 -5.48 -11.47
N MET A 343 -6.66 -5.57 -11.65
CA MET A 343 -7.46 -6.60 -10.98
C MET A 343 -7.09 -8.00 -11.44
N GLU A 344 -6.75 -8.19 -12.72
CA GLU A 344 -6.26 -9.46 -13.24
C GLU A 344 -4.92 -9.85 -12.60
N ASN A 345 -3.97 -8.92 -12.50
CA ASN A 345 -2.72 -9.14 -11.76
C ASN A 345 -3.00 -9.51 -10.29
N ALA A 346 -3.96 -8.83 -9.64
CA ALA A 346 -4.33 -9.16 -8.26
C ALA A 346 -4.94 -10.57 -8.14
N ARG A 347 -5.78 -10.99 -9.09
CA ARG A 347 -6.38 -12.34 -9.10
C ARG A 347 -5.37 -13.46 -9.33
N MET A 348 -4.32 -13.20 -10.11
CA MET A 348 -3.22 -14.13 -10.32
C MET A 348 -2.19 -14.10 -9.18
N GLY A 349 -2.21 -13.03 -8.39
CA GLY A 349 -1.27 -12.76 -7.33
C GLY A 349 -1.57 -13.49 -6.02
N GLU A 350 -0.79 -13.18 -5.01
CA GLU A 350 -0.92 -13.73 -3.66
C GLU A 350 -1.12 -12.60 -2.65
N PRO A 351 -2.13 -12.69 -1.77
CA PRO A 351 -2.27 -11.72 -0.69
C PRO A 351 -0.99 -11.65 0.15
N LEU A 352 -0.56 -10.44 0.48
CA LEU A 352 0.48 -10.25 1.49
C LEU A 352 0.06 -10.97 2.79
N PRO A 353 0.95 -11.78 3.38
CA PRO A 353 0.66 -12.42 4.66
C PRO A 353 0.33 -11.38 5.75
N ASN A 354 -0.84 -11.48 6.35
CA ASN A 354 -1.23 -10.60 7.47
C ASN A 354 -0.88 -11.25 8.81
N ILE A 355 0.40 -11.55 9.00
CA ILE A 355 0.94 -12.10 10.25
C ILE A 355 2.16 -11.30 10.69
N PRO A 356 2.42 -11.21 12.02
CA PRO A 356 3.52 -10.39 12.54
C PRO A 356 4.89 -10.76 11.99
N GLU A 357 5.09 -12.01 11.65
CA GLU A 357 6.34 -12.56 11.13
C GLU A 357 6.71 -12.00 9.74
N LEU A 358 5.72 -11.45 8.98
CA LEU A 358 5.99 -10.75 7.72
C LEU A 358 6.92 -9.54 7.91
N GLY A 359 6.93 -8.91 9.07
CA GLY A 359 7.83 -7.80 9.37
C GLY A 359 9.32 -8.10 9.16
N LYS A 360 9.72 -9.38 9.18
CA LYS A 360 11.09 -9.83 8.91
C LYS A 360 11.38 -10.05 7.42
N PHE A 361 10.35 -10.24 6.61
CA PHE A 361 10.48 -10.57 5.18
C PHE A 361 11.14 -9.43 4.40
N PHE A 362 10.58 -8.23 4.45
CA PHE A 362 11.06 -7.13 3.63
C PHE A 362 12.54 -6.79 3.89
N PRO A 363 13.00 -6.57 5.13
CA PRO A 363 14.41 -6.28 5.39
C PRO A 363 15.34 -7.42 4.96
N ALA A 364 14.94 -8.68 5.16
CA ALA A 364 15.74 -9.84 4.82
C ALA A 364 15.88 -10.00 3.31
N MET A 365 14.77 -9.84 2.57
CA MET A 365 14.73 -9.99 1.12
C MET A 365 15.35 -8.80 0.37
N ASP A 366 15.10 -7.56 0.81
CA ASP A 366 15.71 -6.37 0.22
C ASP A 366 17.24 -6.46 0.28
N ALA A 367 17.80 -6.88 1.44
CA ALA A 367 19.22 -7.08 1.59
C ALA A 367 19.77 -8.20 0.68
N ALA A 368 19.01 -9.29 0.49
CA ALA A 368 19.39 -10.37 -0.42
C ALA A 368 19.38 -9.91 -1.89
N LEU A 369 18.33 -9.21 -2.31
CA LEU A 369 18.21 -8.68 -3.68
C LEU A 369 19.31 -7.66 -3.98
N GLU A 370 19.66 -6.82 -3.00
CA GLU A 370 20.79 -5.89 -3.15
C GLU A 370 22.13 -6.63 -3.30
N ALA A 371 22.36 -7.71 -2.54
CA ALA A 371 23.56 -8.51 -2.68
C ALA A 371 23.65 -9.20 -4.06
N ILE A 372 22.52 -9.71 -4.56
CA ILE A 372 22.40 -10.32 -5.90
C ILE A 372 22.68 -9.27 -6.98
N SER A 373 21.98 -8.15 -6.95
CA SER A 373 22.07 -7.11 -7.98
C SER A 373 23.46 -6.48 -8.10
N GLN A 374 24.19 -6.44 -6.99
CA GLN A 374 25.59 -5.98 -6.96
C GLN A 374 26.59 -7.08 -7.32
N GLY A 375 26.15 -8.32 -7.51
CA GLY A 375 27.03 -9.45 -7.79
C GLY A 375 27.90 -9.89 -6.60
N ARG A 376 27.49 -9.52 -5.37
CA ARG A 376 28.21 -9.88 -4.12
C ARG A 376 27.96 -11.31 -3.68
N GLN A 377 26.77 -11.84 -4.01
CA GLN A 377 26.34 -13.20 -3.69
C GLN A 377 25.58 -13.80 -4.86
N THR A 378 25.66 -15.11 -4.99
CA THR A 378 24.77 -15.85 -5.89
C THR A 378 23.32 -15.76 -5.40
N PRO A 379 22.31 -15.94 -6.29
CA PRO A 379 20.92 -16.01 -5.91
C PRO A 379 20.64 -16.97 -4.77
N LYS A 380 21.25 -18.18 -4.80
CA LYS A 380 21.05 -19.18 -3.76
C LYS A 380 21.63 -18.74 -2.42
N GLU A 381 22.88 -18.27 -2.35
CA GLU A 381 23.52 -17.82 -1.12
C GLU A 381 22.77 -16.67 -0.46
N ALA A 382 22.33 -15.68 -1.27
CA ALA A 382 21.61 -14.54 -0.78
C ALA A 382 20.23 -14.91 -0.21
N LEU A 383 19.50 -15.79 -0.90
CA LEU A 383 18.16 -16.23 -0.46
C LEU A 383 18.24 -17.19 0.75
N ASP A 384 19.27 -18.05 0.83
CA ASP A 384 19.51 -18.86 2.05
C ASP A 384 19.78 -17.95 3.27
N GLY A 385 20.58 -16.89 3.07
CA GLY A 385 20.81 -15.88 4.10
C GLY A 385 19.53 -15.12 4.48
N ALA A 386 18.64 -14.82 3.53
CA ALA A 386 17.36 -14.20 3.82
C ALA A 386 16.45 -15.13 4.64
N ALA A 387 16.33 -16.39 4.23
CA ALA A 387 15.55 -17.40 4.96
C ALA A 387 16.06 -17.56 6.39
N ALA A 388 17.37 -17.64 6.60
CA ALA A 388 17.95 -17.72 7.93
C ALA A 388 17.59 -16.49 8.80
N ARG A 389 17.66 -15.28 8.27
CA ARG A 389 17.26 -14.04 8.98
C ARG A 389 15.77 -14.00 9.34
N MET A 390 14.90 -14.55 8.50
CA MET A 390 13.45 -14.63 8.78
C MET A 390 13.14 -15.60 9.94
N LEU A 391 13.93 -16.65 10.12
CA LEU A 391 13.77 -17.67 11.16
C LEU A 391 14.37 -17.28 12.52
N VAL A 392 15.18 -16.23 12.61
CA VAL A 392 15.73 -15.75 13.90
C VAL A 392 14.56 -15.36 14.81
N LYS A 393 14.56 -15.86 16.04
CA LYS A 393 13.52 -15.60 17.06
C LYS A 393 13.65 -14.18 17.63
#